data_50621ed666739525c3db3c57686090e7
#
_entry.id   50621ed666739525c3db3c57686090e7
#
_cell.length_a   1.000
_cell.length_b   1.000
_cell.length_c   1.000
_cell.angle_alpha   90.00
_cell.angle_beta   90.00
_cell.angle_gamma   90.00
#
_symmetry.space_group_name_H-M   'P 1'
#
loop_
_entity.id
_entity.type
_entity.pdbx_description
1 polymer ?
#
loop_
_entity_poly.entity_id
_entity_poly.type
_entity_poly.pdbx_seq_one_letter_code
_entity_poly.pdbx_strand_id
1 'polypeptide(L)'
;MDRHNRWPRDGGAGTNLCRRTLAMSGRKIAFLGTGLMGAPMARRLLAAGFPVTVWNRDRSKADPLADDGATLAATAAEAARGASVLFTMLTNGGAVSEVLFGSGVADALEPGAVVIDNSSISPAVAREHAFKLAERGIRHIDAPVSGGVAGAMAGTLAIMAGGDADIIDSVRDVMAPLGRVTRVGPSGTGQLAKLGNQQIVAVTIGAVAEAMLLVEAGGGSREAFRAAIRGGFAESRILDLHGQRMIERNFEPGGTARNQLKDLDTVLAAAQSLSLHLPLTEIVRTEFAEFVENGGGEQDHSGLLQHLEDKNARGKA
;
A
#
# COMPACT_ATOMS: atom_id res chain seq x y z
N MET A 1 -1.15 -34.61 56.91
CA MET A 1 -0.08 -33.61 57.00
C MET A 1 -0.17 -32.70 55.77
N ASP A 2 -0.67 -31.54 56.04
CA ASP A 2 -0.98 -30.44 55.11
C ASP A 2 0.30 -29.85 54.49
N ARG A 3 0.34 -29.58 53.18
CA ARG A 3 1.19 -28.53 52.64
C ARG A 3 0.44 -27.77 51.51
N HIS A 4 0.07 -26.58 51.90
CA HIS A 4 -0.51 -25.49 51.16
C HIS A 4 0.06 -25.29 49.76
N ASN A 5 -0.82 -25.32 48.74
CA ASN A 5 -0.62 -24.79 47.41
C ASN A 5 -1.07 -23.31 47.39
N ARG A 6 -0.11 -22.37 47.45
CA ARG A 6 -0.39 -20.93 47.26
C ARG A 6 -0.08 -20.57 45.80
N TRP A 7 -1.12 -20.17 45.08
CA TRP A 7 -1.00 -19.52 43.80
C TRP A 7 -0.47 -18.08 43.98
N PRO A 8 0.45 -17.58 43.10
CA PRO A 8 0.81 -16.16 43.12
C PRO A 8 -0.36 -15.34 42.58
N ARG A 9 -0.68 -14.25 43.26
CA ARG A 9 -1.66 -13.24 42.82
C ARG A 9 -0.99 -12.39 41.74
N ASP A 10 -1.39 -12.55 40.48
CA ASP A 10 -0.99 -11.67 39.37
C ASP A 10 -1.65 -10.29 39.57
N GLY A 11 -0.92 -9.39 40.17
CA GLY A 11 -1.22 -7.97 40.27
C GLY A 11 -0.37 -7.16 39.31
N GLY A 12 -0.62 -7.23 38.00
CA GLY A 12 0.19 -6.47 37.04
C GLY A 12 -0.41 -6.22 35.63
N ALA A 13 -1.39 -7.01 35.24
CA ALA A 13 -1.94 -6.91 33.88
C ALA A 13 -2.95 -5.76 33.67
N GLY A 14 -3.66 -5.34 34.74
CA GLY A 14 -4.72 -4.33 34.63
C GLY A 14 -4.22 -2.88 34.43
N THR A 15 -3.05 -2.55 34.95
CA THR A 15 -2.52 -1.18 34.85
C THR A 15 -1.91 -0.82 33.53
N ASN A 16 -1.38 -1.82 32.78
CA ASN A 16 -0.82 -1.59 31.45
C ASN A 16 -1.91 -1.45 30.35
N LEU A 17 -3.02 -2.18 30.47
CA LEU A 17 -4.14 -2.07 29.54
C LEU A 17 -4.86 -0.73 29.70
N CYS A 18 -5.10 -0.28 30.93
CA CYS A 18 -5.73 1.01 31.23
C CYS A 18 -4.84 2.20 30.81
N ARG A 19 -3.52 2.12 30.99
CA ARG A 19 -2.57 3.14 30.50
C ARG A 19 -2.48 3.16 28.98
N ARG A 20 -2.57 2.00 28.27
CA ARG A 20 -2.64 1.93 26.81
C ARG A 20 -3.93 2.56 26.29
N THR A 21 -5.08 2.28 26.89
CA THR A 21 -6.38 2.85 26.49
C THR A 21 -6.41 4.37 26.70
N LEU A 22 -5.84 4.89 27.79
CA LEU A 22 -5.74 6.33 28.06
C LEU A 22 -4.74 7.04 27.10
N ALA A 23 -3.66 6.37 26.69
CA ALA A 23 -2.72 6.92 25.69
C ALA A 23 -3.32 6.95 24.28
N MET A 24 -4.22 6.03 23.93
CA MET A 24 -4.93 5.99 22.65
C MET A 24 -6.01 7.07 22.55
N SER A 25 -6.69 7.43 23.62
CA SER A 25 -7.81 8.39 23.65
C SER A 25 -7.41 9.86 23.42
N GLY A 26 -6.11 10.19 23.42
CA GLY A 26 -5.63 11.58 23.27
C GLY A 26 -5.10 11.95 21.89
N ARG A 27 -4.87 10.97 20.98
CA ARG A 27 -4.28 11.25 19.65
C ARG A 27 -5.35 11.57 18.63
N LYS A 28 -5.41 12.80 18.20
CA LYS A 28 -6.25 13.23 17.05
C LYS A 28 -5.57 12.84 15.74
N ILE A 29 -6.32 12.18 14.89
CA ILE A 29 -5.85 11.74 13.57
C ILE A 29 -6.54 12.54 12.48
N ALA A 30 -5.75 13.04 11.52
CA ALA A 30 -6.26 13.50 10.24
C ALA A 30 -6.03 12.42 9.18
N PHE A 31 -7.03 12.16 8.32
CA PHE A 31 -6.89 11.23 7.21
C PHE A 31 -7.31 11.92 5.89
N LEU A 32 -6.34 12.12 4.99
CA LEU A 32 -6.51 12.84 3.74
C LEU A 32 -6.48 11.87 2.56
N GLY A 33 -7.61 11.79 1.85
CA GLY A 33 -7.78 10.88 0.73
C GLY A 33 -8.57 9.62 1.09
N THR A 34 -9.90 9.70 0.96
CA THR A 34 -10.86 8.64 1.28
C THR A 34 -11.37 7.92 0.02
N GLY A 35 -10.44 7.61 -0.90
CA GLY A 35 -10.71 6.76 -2.06
C GLY A 35 -10.87 5.28 -1.68
N LEU A 36 -10.74 4.38 -2.70
CA LEU A 36 -10.90 2.93 -2.54
C LEU A 36 -10.06 2.33 -1.41
N MET A 37 -8.83 2.83 -1.22
CA MET A 37 -7.94 2.36 -0.16
C MET A 37 -8.12 3.15 1.14
N GLY A 38 -8.23 4.48 1.04
CA GLY A 38 -8.23 5.35 2.22
C GLY A 38 -9.49 5.24 3.07
N ALA A 39 -10.67 5.09 2.47
CA ALA A 39 -11.91 4.95 3.23
C ALA A 39 -11.90 3.72 4.17
N PRO A 40 -11.58 2.48 3.70
CA PRO A 40 -11.47 1.34 4.61
C PRO A 40 -10.35 1.50 5.65
N MET A 41 -9.22 2.16 5.32
CA MET A 41 -8.18 2.44 6.31
C MET A 41 -8.68 3.40 7.40
N ALA A 42 -9.38 4.48 7.04
CA ALA A 42 -9.99 5.40 8.01
C ALA A 42 -10.99 4.68 8.93
N ARG A 43 -11.84 3.79 8.36
CA ARG A 43 -12.74 2.95 9.16
C ARG A 43 -12.01 2.08 10.18
N ARG A 44 -10.87 1.52 9.81
CA ARG A 44 -10.04 0.72 10.74
C ARG A 44 -9.54 1.54 11.92
N LEU A 45 -9.15 2.79 11.68
CA LEU A 45 -8.71 3.71 12.74
C LEU A 45 -9.89 4.09 13.65
N LEU A 46 -11.06 4.40 13.10
CA LEU A 46 -12.28 4.66 13.85
C LEU A 46 -12.69 3.46 14.71
N ALA A 47 -12.69 2.26 14.11
CA ALA A 47 -13.00 1.01 14.83
C ALA A 47 -12.00 0.70 15.95
N ALA A 48 -10.77 1.18 15.85
CA ALA A 48 -9.76 1.10 16.91
C ALA A 48 -9.92 2.17 18.00
N GLY A 49 -10.93 3.05 17.88
CA GLY A 49 -11.28 4.06 18.89
C GLY A 49 -10.51 5.38 18.76
N PHE A 50 -9.82 5.64 17.67
CA PHE A 50 -9.18 6.92 17.42
C PHE A 50 -10.21 7.96 16.94
N PRO A 51 -10.15 9.23 17.44
CA PRO A 51 -10.87 10.33 16.84
C PRO A 51 -10.23 10.68 15.49
N VAL A 52 -10.96 10.49 14.40
CA VAL A 52 -10.46 10.70 13.02
C VAL A 52 -11.22 11.82 12.36
N THR A 53 -10.50 12.83 11.88
CA THR A 53 -11.02 13.86 10.98
C THR A 53 -10.60 13.51 9.55
N VAL A 54 -11.56 13.42 8.65
CA VAL A 54 -11.32 13.01 7.25
C VAL A 54 -11.54 14.16 6.29
N TRP A 55 -10.77 14.14 5.21
CA TRP A 55 -10.97 15.02 4.08
C TRP A 55 -10.69 14.31 2.76
N ASN A 56 -11.47 14.62 1.75
CA ASN A 56 -11.20 14.22 0.37
C ASN A 56 -11.59 15.34 -0.58
N ARG A 57 -10.84 15.53 -1.67
CA ARG A 57 -11.12 16.55 -2.68
C ARG A 57 -12.54 16.45 -3.26
N ASP A 58 -12.97 15.22 -3.56
CA ASP A 58 -14.37 14.89 -3.84
C ASP A 58 -15.04 14.49 -2.52
N ARG A 59 -15.82 15.42 -1.97
CA ARG A 59 -16.46 15.27 -0.66
C ARG A 59 -17.36 14.04 -0.57
N SER A 60 -18.01 13.66 -1.68
CA SER A 60 -18.90 12.48 -1.70
C SER A 60 -18.22 11.18 -1.28
N LYS A 61 -16.89 11.09 -1.40
CA LYS A 61 -16.08 9.94 -0.95
C LYS A 61 -15.75 9.98 0.55
N ALA A 62 -15.88 11.13 1.19
CA ALA A 62 -15.69 11.27 2.64
C ALA A 62 -17.01 11.17 3.41
N ASP A 63 -18.11 11.66 2.84
CA ASP A 63 -19.42 11.73 3.50
C ASP A 63 -19.87 10.42 4.17
N PRO A 64 -19.70 9.23 3.56
CA PRO A 64 -20.10 7.98 4.20
C PRO A 64 -19.34 7.64 5.49
N LEU A 65 -18.18 8.25 5.73
CA LEU A 65 -17.41 8.02 6.94
C LEU A 65 -17.97 8.77 8.17
N ALA A 66 -18.87 9.73 7.97
CA ALA A 66 -19.57 10.37 9.06
C ALA A 66 -20.46 9.38 9.84
N ASP A 67 -21.11 8.44 9.14
CA ASP A 67 -21.91 7.38 9.75
C ASP A 67 -21.04 6.41 10.56
N ASP A 68 -19.77 6.28 10.21
CA ASP A 68 -18.76 5.50 10.94
C ASP A 68 -18.13 6.28 12.13
N GLY A 69 -18.54 7.54 12.36
CA GLY A 69 -18.09 8.39 13.45
C GLY A 69 -16.91 9.32 13.11
N ALA A 70 -16.55 9.49 11.84
CA ALA A 70 -15.53 10.45 11.43
C ALA A 70 -16.04 11.91 11.49
N THR A 71 -15.17 12.83 11.84
CA THR A 71 -15.41 14.26 11.64
C THR A 71 -15.07 14.63 10.20
N LEU A 72 -16.00 15.29 9.49
CA LEU A 72 -15.77 15.74 8.11
C LEU A 72 -15.19 17.16 8.13
N ALA A 73 -14.06 17.38 7.49
CA ALA A 73 -13.48 18.69 7.30
C ALA A 73 -13.85 19.28 5.91
N ALA A 74 -14.05 20.59 5.83
CA ALA A 74 -14.30 21.28 4.57
C ALA A 74 -13.04 21.43 3.72
N THR A 75 -11.87 21.56 4.37
CA THR A 75 -10.57 21.69 3.68
C THR A 75 -9.55 20.73 4.28
N ALA A 76 -8.49 20.41 3.52
CA ALA A 76 -7.39 19.57 4.00
C ALA A 76 -6.66 20.21 5.19
N ALA A 77 -6.45 21.53 5.17
CA ALA A 77 -5.85 22.27 6.27
C ALA A 77 -6.73 22.26 7.53
N GLU A 78 -8.06 22.30 7.39
CA GLU A 78 -8.97 22.17 8.52
C GLU A 78 -8.86 20.78 9.16
N ALA A 79 -8.77 19.73 8.36
CA ALA A 79 -8.56 18.37 8.87
C ALA A 79 -7.25 18.23 9.67
N ALA A 80 -6.21 18.95 9.27
CA ALA A 80 -4.88 18.90 9.88
C ALA A 80 -4.80 19.61 11.25
N ARG A 81 -5.68 20.58 11.52
CA ARG A 81 -5.61 21.39 12.75
C ARG A 81 -5.75 20.56 14.02
N GLY A 82 -4.73 20.63 14.86
CA GLY A 82 -4.67 19.89 16.13
C GLY A 82 -4.50 18.39 15.97
N ALA A 83 -4.23 17.89 14.75
CA ALA A 83 -3.88 16.50 14.54
C ALA A 83 -2.43 16.24 14.97
N SER A 84 -2.22 15.23 15.81
CA SER A 84 -0.88 14.75 16.18
C SER A 84 -0.32 13.75 15.18
N VAL A 85 -1.20 13.08 14.41
CA VAL A 85 -0.84 12.18 13.32
C VAL A 85 -1.72 12.47 12.11
N LEU A 86 -1.10 12.62 10.95
CA LEU A 86 -1.79 12.84 9.70
C LEU A 86 -1.44 11.73 8.70
N PHE A 87 -2.46 11.08 8.17
CA PHE A 87 -2.31 10.11 7.07
C PHE A 87 -2.65 10.75 5.73
N THR A 88 -1.87 10.42 4.71
CA THR A 88 -2.23 10.67 3.32
C THR A 88 -2.37 9.35 2.56
N MET A 89 -3.41 9.24 1.72
CA MET A 89 -3.61 8.11 0.80
C MET A 89 -4.15 8.65 -0.52
N LEU A 90 -3.25 9.19 -1.35
CA LEU A 90 -3.53 9.96 -2.54
C LEU A 90 -2.99 9.26 -3.80
N THR A 91 -3.35 9.78 -4.98
CA THR A 91 -3.13 9.08 -6.25
C THR A 91 -1.69 9.10 -6.75
N ASN A 92 -0.92 10.14 -6.43
CA ASN A 92 0.46 10.33 -6.89
C ASN A 92 1.20 11.41 -6.08
N GLY A 93 2.51 11.56 -6.31
CA GLY A 93 3.35 12.52 -5.60
C GLY A 93 2.95 13.97 -5.79
N GLY A 94 2.48 14.35 -6.98
CA GLY A 94 1.97 15.70 -7.23
C GLY A 94 0.74 16.03 -6.38
N ALA A 95 -0.19 15.08 -6.24
CA ALA A 95 -1.35 15.22 -5.37
C ALA A 95 -0.96 15.32 -3.89
N VAL A 96 0.04 14.56 -3.45
CA VAL A 96 0.57 14.66 -2.07
C VAL A 96 1.22 16.02 -1.84
N SER A 97 2.08 16.47 -2.77
CA SER A 97 2.74 17.79 -2.68
C SER A 97 1.73 18.93 -2.62
N GLU A 98 0.71 18.90 -3.50
CA GLU A 98 -0.34 19.91 -3.52
C GLU A 98 -1.13 19.96 -2.20
N VAL A 99 -1.51 18.78 -1.67
CA VAL A 99 -2.27 18.72 -0.42
C VAL A 99 -1.40 19.16 0.77
N LEU A 100 -0.17 18.69 0.87
CA LEU A 100 0.69 19.03 2.00
C LEU A 100 1.13 20.49 1.99
N PHE A 101 1.51 21.04 0.84
CA PHE A 101 2.16 22.35 0.76
C PHE A 101 1.30 23.40 0.04
N GLY A 102 0.60 23.03 -1.04
CA GLY A 102 -0.27 23.96 -1.79
C GLY A 102 -1.59 24.27 -1.08
N SER A 103 -2.14 23.30 -0.36
CA SER A 103 -3.42 23.47 0.37
C SER A 103 -3.23 23.83 1.85
N GLY A 104 -2.03 24.21 2.29
CA GLY A 104 -1.74 24.73 3.64
C GLY A 104 -1.81 23.69 4.76
N VAL A 105 -1.73 22.38 4.48
CA VAL A 105 -1.76 21.31 5.48
C VAL A 105 -0.53 21.39 6.39
N ALA A 106 0.67 21.54 5.81
CA ALA A 106 1.92 21.63 6.56
C ALA A 106 1.95 22.84 7.51
N ASP A 107 1.32 23.95 7.12
CA ASP A 107 1.25 25.16 7.94
C ASP A 107 0.15 25.08 9.02
N ALA A 108 -0.82 24.16 8.87
CA ALA A 108 -1.89 23.92 9.83
C ALA A 108 -1.50 22.88 10.90
N LEU A 109 -0.45 22.08 10.65
CA LEU A 109 0.09 21.13 11.62
C LEU A 109 0.98 21.83 12.66
N GLU A 110 0.94 21.34 13.88
CA GLU A 110 1.83 21.83 14.93
C GLU A 110 3.20 21.12 14.90
N PRO A 111 4.28 21.78 15.32
CA PRO A 111 5.58 21.15 15.49
C PRO A 111 5.47 19.89 16.38
N GLY A 112 6.14 18.81 15.94
CA GLY A 112 6.06 17.50 16.61
C GLY A 112 4.99 16.57 16.01
N ALA A 113 4.06 17.05 15.19
CA ALA A 113 3.14 16.19 14.46
C ALA A 113 3.87 15.22 13.52
N VAL A 114 3.26 14.07 13.25
CA VAL A 114 3.80 13.04 12.36
C VAL A 114 2.91 12.90 11.13
N VAL A 115 3.47 13.12 9.95
CA VAL A 115 2.83 12.80 8.66
C VAL A 115 3.23 11.39 8.24
N ILE A 116 2.25 10.54 7.97
CA ILE A 116 2.42 9.17 7.48
C ILE A 116 1.84 9.11 6.07
N ASP A 117 2.71 9.07 5.06
CA ASP A 117 2.27 9.00 3.67
C ASP A 117 2.16 7.54 3.20
N ASN A 118 0.92 7.06 3.07
CA ASN A 118 0.63 5.73 2.53
C ASN A 118 0.49 5.71 1.01
N SER A 119 0.61 6.86 0.34
CA SER A 119 0.55 6.96 -1.11
C SER A 119 1.76 6.29 -1.76
N SER A 120 1.59 5.78 -2.98
CA SER A 120 2.70 5.28 -3.79
C SER A 120 3.27 6.43 -4.62
N ILE A 121 4.43 6.94 -4.21
CA ILE A 121 5.11 8.08 -4.82
C ILE A 121 6.57 7.73 -5.11
N SER A 122 7.31 8.60 -5.80
CA SER A 122 8.73 8.33 -5.99
C SER A 122 9.54 8.51 -4.69
N PRO A 123 10.62 7.72 -4.49
CA PRO A 123 11.48 7.87 -3.33
C PRO A 123 12.11 9.27 -3.19
N ALA A 124 12.37 9.94 -4.31
CA ALA A 124 12.90 11.30 -4.32
C ALA A 124 11.89 12.31 -3.76
N VAL A 125 10.63 12.22 -4.19
CA VAL A 125 9.54 13.07 -3.69
C VAL A 125 9.29 12.82 -2.21
N ALA A 126 9.32 11.55 -1.75
CA ALA A 126 9.19 11.24 -0.33
C ALA A 126 10.29 11.89 0.53
N ARG A 127 11.55 11.86 0.07
CA ARG A 127 12.66 12.56 0.74
C ARG A 127 12.51 14.07 0.73
N GLU A 128 12.05 14.64 -0.38
CA GLU A 128 11.76 16.07 -0.48
C GLU A 128 10.66 16.49 0.52
N HIS A 129 9.58 15.70 0.62
CA HIS A 129 8.51 15.96 1.59
C HIS A 129 9.03 15.88 3.02
N ALA A 130 9.85 14.87 3.35
CA ALA A 130 10.47 14.74 4.66
C ALA A 130 11.31 15.97 5.01
N PHE A 131 12.11 16.46 4.07
CA PHE A 131 12.94 17.65 4.26
C PHE A 131 12.09 18.90 4.51
N LYS A 132 11.12 19.19 3.64
CA LYS A 132 10.24 20.37 3.76
C LYS A 132 9.39 20.37 5.03
N LEU A 133 8.94 19.20 5.49
CA LEU A 133 8.19 19.04 6.73
C LEU A 133 9.10 19.25 7.95
N ALA A 134 10.34 18.74 7.90
CA ALA A 134 11.31 18.93 8.98
C ALA A 134 11.65 20.39 9.23
N GLU A 135 11.69 21.26 8.20
CA GLU A 135 11.86 22.72 8.33
C GLU A 135 10.77 23.37 9.19
N ARG A 136 9.60 22.72 9.31
CA ARG A 136 8.46 23.12 10.15
C ARG A 136 8.36 22.36 11.47
N GLY A 137 9.38 21.58 11.81
CA GLY A 137 9.37 20.71 12.99
C GLY A 137 8.39 19.53 12.91
N ILE A 138 7.88 19.20 11.73
CA ILE A 138 6.96 18.09 11.47
C ILE A 138 7.78 16.87 11.06
N ARG A 139 7.41 15.70 11.57
CA ARG A 139 8.05 14.42 11.26
C ARG A 139 7.37 13.74 10.09
N HIS A 140 8.10 12.98 9.30
CA HIS A 140 7.57 12.31 8.12
C HIS A 140 7.98 10.83 8.08
N ILE A 141 7.02 9.97 7.69
CA ILE A 141 7.22 8.55 7.42
C ILE A 141 6.61 8.28 6.04
N ASP A 142 7.41 7.82 5.10
CA ASP A 142 6.90 7.23 3.87
C ASP A 142 6.53 5.77 4.15
N ALA A 143 5.25 5.47 4.07
CA ALA A 143 4.70 4.19 4.52
C ALA A 143 3.71 3.57 3.50
N PRO A 144 4.13 3.39 2.23
CA PRO A 144 3.28 2.77 1.24
C PRO A 144 2.86 1.36 1.65
N VAL A 145 1.71 0.93 1.11
CA VAL A 145 1.02 -0.29 1.53
C VAL A 145 0.88 -1.31 0.40
N SER A 146 0.79 -2.57 0.78
CA SER A 146 0.46 -3.70 -0.10
C SER A 146 -0.59 -4.59 0.56
N GLY A 147 -1.55 -5.11 -0.24
CA GLY A 147 -2.67 -5.94 0.22
C GLY A 147 -4.01 -5.59 -0.42
N GLY A 148 -4.05 -4.50 -1.20
CA GLY A 148 -5.25 -4.04 -1.90
C GLY A 148 -6.40 -3.66 -0.96
N VAL A 149 -7.59 -3.45 -1.53
CA VAL A 149 -8.80 -3.06 -0.79
C VAL A 149 -9.16 -4.11 0.26
N ALA A 150 -9.03 -5.39 -0.06
CA ALA A 150 -9.31 -6.48 0.89
C ALA A 150 -8.39 -6.41 2.12
N GLY A 151 -7.10 -6.15 1.93
CA GLY A 151 -6.15 -5.96 3.03
C GLY A 151 -6.44 -4.71 3.86
N ALA A 152 -6.88 -3.62 3.22
CA ALA A 152 -7.28 -2.40 3.92
C ALA A 152 -8.54 -2.61 4.78
N MET A 153 -9.54 -3.31 4.26
CA MET A 153 -10.76 -3.67 5.00
C MET A 153 -10.46 -4.60 6.17
N ALA A 154 -9.61 -5.60 5.97
CA ALA A 154 -9.26 -6.58 6.99
C ALA A 154 -8.24 -6.05 8.04
N GLY A 155 -7.56 -4.94 7.78
CA GLY A 155 -6.47 -4.45 8.63
C GLY A 155 -5.21 -5.34 8.56
N THR A 156 -4.95 -5.92 7.40
CA THR A 156 -3.85 -6.88 7.16
C THR A 156 -2.85 -6.38 6.12
N LEU A 157 -2.77 -5.07 5.92
CA LEU A 157 -1.83 -4.48 4.99
C LEU A 157 -0.38 -4.77 5.40
N ALA A 158 0.49 -5.00 4.42
CA ALA A 158 1.92 -4.87 4.60
C ALA A 158 2.28 -3.39 4.44
N ILE A 159 2.76 -2.76 5.51
CA ILE A 159 3.13 -1.35 5.57
C ILE A 159 4.66 -1.25 5.57
N MET A 160 5.23 -0.69 4.52
CA MET A 160 6.67 -0.57 4.32
C MET A 160 7.11 0.83 4.75
N ALA A 161 7.64 0.96 5.97
CA ALA A 161 7.93 2.26 6.56
C ALA A 161 9.39 2.68 6.35
N GLY A 162 9.59 3.84 5.74
CA GLY A 162 10.86 4.56 5.65
C GLY A 162 10.83 5.81 6.56
N GLY A 163 11.87 5.98 7.38
CA GLY A 163 11.96 7.09 8.33
C GLY A 163 12.79 6.71 9.56
N ASP A 164 12.86 7.63 10.51
CA ASP A 164 13.57 7.42 11.77
C ASP A 164 12.87 6.37 12.62
N ALA A 165 13.65 5.49 13.26
CA ALA A 165 13.14 4.37 14.05
C ALA A 165 12.25 4.85 15.20
N ASP A 166 12.72 5.83 15.96
CA ASP A 166 12.02 6.37 17.13
C ASP A 166 10.68 7.00 16.75
N ILE A 167 10.61 7.64 15.56
CA ILE A 167 9.37 8.24 15.04
C ILE A 167 8.38 7.13 14.67
N ILE A 168 8.83 6.12 13.94
CA ILE A 168 7.98 4.98 13.54
C ILE A 168 7.45 4.26 14.78
N ASP A 169 8.31 4.01 15.76
CA ASP A 169 7.91 3.34 17.00
C ASP A 169 6.93 4.19 17.83
N SER A 170 7.07 5.51 17.80
CA SER A 170 6.16 6.43 18.51
C SER A 170 4.71 6.41 17.98
N VAL A 171 4.49 6.01 16.72
CA VAL A 171 3.16 5.94 16.07
C VAL A 171 2.78 4.52 15.64
N ARG A 172 3.51 3.52 16.08
CA ARG A 172 3.25 2.10 15.74
C ARG A 172 1.86 1.65 16.17
N ASP A 173 1.40 2.11 17.32
CA ASP A 173 0.05 1.84 17.85
C ASP A 173 -1.06 2.38 16.94
N VAL A 174 -0.84 3.54 16.33
CA VAL A 174 -1.77 4.16 15.37
C VAL A 174 -1.81 3.41 14.05
N MET A 175 -0.68 2.91 13.58
CA MET A 175 -0.59 2.13 12.34
C MET A 175 -1.04 0.67 12.49
N ALA A 176 -0.98 0.10 13.70
CA ALA A 176 -1.28 -1.31 13.96
C ALA A 176 -2.69 -1.77 13.50
N PRO A 177 -3.77 -0.96 13.61
CA PRO A 177 -5.09 -1.32 13.09
C PRO A 177 -5.14 -1.50 11.58
N LEU A 178 -4.19 -0.93 10.84
CA LEU A 178 -4.11 -0.99 9.39
C LEU A 178 -3.38 -2.24 8.88
N GLY A 179 -2.44 -2.78 9.66
CA GLY A 179 -1.67 -3.94 9.27
C GLY A 179 -0.32 -4.06 9.96
N ARG A 180 0.57 -4.83 9.33
CA ARG A 180 1.91 -5.09 9.83
C ARG A 180 2.90 -4.03 9.34
N VAL A 181 3.44 -3.26 10.27
CA VAL A 181 4.45 -2.22 10.00
C VAL A 181 5.85 -2.83 10.05
N THR A 182 6.59 -2.69 8.96
CA THR A 182 8.00 -3.06 8.88
C THR A 182 8.81 -1.84 8.51
N ARG A 183 9.75 -1.42 9.38
CA ARG A 183 10.72 -0.40 9.02
C ARG A 183 11.74 -0.99 8.04
N VAL A 184 11.92 -0.32 6.90
CA VAL A 184 12.85 -0.75 5.85
C VAL A 184 14.19 -0.01 5.96
N GLY A 185 14.16 1.27 6.35
CA GLY A 185 15.36 2.09 6.46
C GLY A 185 15.02 3.58 6.65
N PRO A 186 15.91 4.50 6.29
CA PRO A 186 15.67 5.92 6.36
C PRO A 186 14.60 6.39 5.37
N SER A 187 14.25 7.68 5.39
CA SER A 187 13.22 8.28 4.54
C SER A 187 13.43 7.98 3.04
N GLY A 188 12.34 7.63 2.35
CA GLY A 188 12.30 7.20 0.96
C GLY A 188 12.51 5.69 0.74
N THR A 189 12.94 4.94 1.77
CA THR A 189 13.16 3.48 1.62
C THR A 189 11.85 2.68 1.69
N GLY A 190 10.81 3.20 2.32
CA GLY A 190 9.46 2.62 2.23
C GLY A 190 8.97 2.60 0.79
N GLN A 191 9.16 3.71 0.07
CA GLN A 191 8.82 3.79 -1.36
C GLN A 191 9.70 2.87 -2.21
N LEU A 192 11.01 2.77 -1.92
CA LEU A 192 11.89 1.79 -2.60
C LEU A 192 11.40 0.36 -2.37
N ALA A 193 11.00 0.02 -1.15
CA ALA A 193 10.43 -1.31 -0.86
C ALA A 193 9.12 -1.54 -1.63
N LYS A 194 8.27 -0.51 -1.76
CA LYS A 194 7.06 -0.60 -2.58
C LYS A 194 7.38 -0.80 -4.06
N LEU A 195 8.40 -0.13 -4.58
CA LEU A 195 8.86 -0.35 -5.96
C LEU A 195 9.36 -1.79 -6.15
N GLY A 196 10.15 -2.33 -5.22
CA GLY A 196 10.56 -3.73 -5.24
C GLY A 196 9.37 -4.70 -5.18
N ASN A 197 8.35 -4.40 -4.35
CA ASN A 197 7.10 -5.17 -4.34
C ASN A 197 6.42 -5.16 -5.72
N GLN A 198 6.29 -3.99 -6.37
CA GLN A 198 5.61 -3.88 -7.66
C GLN A 198 6.41 -4.55 -8.79
N GLN A 199 7.73 -4.49 -8.73
CA GLN A 199 8.63 -5.25 -9.61
C GLN A 199 8.37 -6.76 -9.50
N ILE A 200 8.38 -7.30 -8.28
CA ILE A 200 8.13 -8.74 -8.04
C ILE A 200 6.73 -9.12 -8.54
N VAL A 201 5.71 -8.29 -8.29
CA VAL A 201 4.34 -8.52 -8.78
C VAL A 201 4.32 -8.63 -10.30
N ALA A 202 4.88 -7.66 -11.02
CA ALA A 202 4.88 -7.65 -12.49
C ALA A 202 5.65 -8.83 -13.09
N VAL A 203 6.87 -9.08 -12.60
CA VAL A 203 7.72 -10.18 -13.11
C VAL A 203 7.05 -11.54 -12.85
N THR A 204 6.44 -11.70 -11.67
CA THR A 204 5.75 -12.96 -11.34
C THR A 204 4.48 -13.15 -12.18
N ILE A 205 3.72 -12.08 -12.47
CA ILE A 205 2.57 -12.15 -13.39
C ILE A 205 3.02 -12.61 -14.77
N GLY A 206 4.09 -12.03 -15.31
CA GLY A 206 4.67 -12.43 -16.58
C GLY A 206 5.09 -13.91 -16.58
N ALA A 207 5.84 -14.32 -15.56
CA ALA A 207 6.30 -15.70 -15.43
C ALA A 207 5.13 -16.72 -15.32
N VAL A 208 4.08 -16.38 -14.58
CA VAL A 208 2.87 -17.23 -14.46
C VAL A 208 2.13 -17.31 -15.80
N ALA A 209 2.00 -16.20 -16.53
CA ALA A 209 1.36 -16.17 -17.84
C ALA A 209 2.12 -17.03 -18.87
N GLU A 210 3.45 -16.88 -18.97
CA GLU A 210 4.28 -17.68 -19.85
C GLU A 210 4.25 -19.17 -19.50
N ALA A 211 4.32 -19.52 -18.21
CA ALA A 211 4.27 -20.91 -17.76
C ALA A 211 2.92 -21.58 -18.09
N MET A 212 1.79 -20.86 -17.93
CA MET A 212 0.46 -21.35 -18.31
C MET A 212 0.36 -21.57 -19.83
N LEU A 213 0.91 -20.62 -20.60
CA LEU A 213 0.93 -20.72 -22.06
C LEU A 213 1.79 -21.90 -22.54
N LEU A 214 2.96 -22.11 -21.95
CA LEU A 214 3.86 -23.20 -22.24
C LEU A 214 3.20 -24.56 -21.99
N VAL A 215 2.56 -24.73 -20.83
CA VAL A 215 1.90 -25.99 -20.43
C VAL A 215 0.73 -26.30 -21.35
N GLU A 216 -0.09 -25.31 -21.67
CA GLU A 216 -1.22 -25.49 -22.59
C GLU A 216 -0.76 -25.82 -24.02
N ALA A 217 0.27 -25.15 -24.52
CA ALA A 217 0.85 -25.45 -25.85
C ALA A 217 1.44 -26.87 -25.93
N GLY A 218 1.87 -27.42 -24.79
CA GLY A 218 2.30 -28.80 -24.64
C GLY A 218 1.17 -29.82 -24.44
N GLY A 219 -0.10 -29.39 -24.48
CA GLY A 219 -1.28 -30.25 -24.30
C GLY A 219 -1.70 -30.44 -22.84
N GLY A 220 -1.14 -29.69 -21.87
CA GLY A 220 -1.53 -29.71 -20.47
C GLY A 220 -2.71 -28.76 -20.18
N SER A 221 -3.34 -28.93 -19.01
CA SER A 221 -4.39 -28.02 -18.50
C SER A 221 -3.77 -26.95 -17.60
N ARG A 222 -4.17 -25.69 -17.76
CA ARG A 222 -3.77 -24.57 -16.90
C ARG A 222 -4.22 -24.78 -15.45
N GLU A 223 -5.42 -25.34 -15.26
CA GLU A 223 -6.00 -25.66 -13.95
C GLU A 223 -5.17 -26.74 -13.24
N ALA A 224 -4.88 -27.84 -13.95
CA ALA A 224 -4.09 -28.93 -13.42
C ALA A 224 -2.66 -28.49 -13.11
N PHE A 225 -2.05 -27.68 -13.97
CA PHE A 225 -0.73 -27.09 -13.74
C PHE A 225 -0.71 -26.26 -12.47
N ARG A 226 -1.65 -25.28 -12.32
CA ARG A 226 -1.75 -24.45 -11.13
C ARG A 226 -1.93 -25.30 -9.87
N ALA A 227 -2.77 -26.33 -9.91
CA ALA A 227 -2.98 -27.23 -8.78
C ALA A 227 -1.71 -28.02 -8.42
N ALA A 228 -0.98 -28.49 -9.43
CA ALA A 228 0.21 -29.33 -9.24
C ALA A 228 1.39 -28.60 -8.59
N ILE A 229 1.55 -27.29 -8.84
CA ILE A 229 2.68 -26.51 -8.30
C ILE A 229 2.38 -25.84 -6.95
N ARG A 230 1.14 -25.94 -6.45
CA ARG A 230 0.79 -25.46 -5.10
C ARG A 230 1.50 -26.30 -4.03
N GLY A 231 1.98 -25.63 -2.99
CA GLY A 231 2.82 -26.25 -1.95
C GLY A 231 4.29 -26.42 -2.34
N GLY A 232 4.66 -26.10 -3.60
CA GLY A 232 6.04 -26.12 -4.09
C GLY A 232 6.68 -24.72 -4.11
N PHE A 233 7.94 -24.65 -4.51
CA PHE A 233 8.72 -23.39 -4.53
C PHE A 233 8.15 -22.30 -5.45
N ALA A 234 7.40 -22.68 -6.49
CA ALA A 234 6.76 -21.75 -7.42
C ALA A 234 5.43 -21.18 -6.89
N GLU A 235 4.96 -21.64 -5.73
CA GLU A 235 3.75 -21.11 -5.12
C GLU A 235 3.91 -19.62 -4.79
N SER A 236 2.90 -18.83 -5.11
CA SER A 236 2.85 -17.42 -4.75
C SER A 236 1.40 -16.95 -4.67
N ARG A 237 1.17 -15.86 -3.91
CA ARG A 237 -0.14 -15.20 -3.92
C ARG A 237 -0.52 -14.70 -5.32
N ILE A 238 0.46 -14.38 -6.16
CA ILE A 238 0.25 -14.01 -7.56
C ILE A 238 -0.30 -15.19 -8.35
N LEU A 239 0.32 -16.36 -8.23
CA LEU A 239 -0.18 -17.60 -8.85
C LEU A 239 -1.61 -17.91 -8.39
N ASP A 240 -1.90 -17.74 -7.09
CA ASP A 240 -3.24 -18.02 -6.57
C ASP A 240 -4.30 -17.07 -7.10
N LEU A 241 -4.06 -15.76 -7.08
CA LEU A 241 -5.05 -14.78 -7.46
C LEU A 241 -5.09 -14.53 -8.98
N HIS A 242 -3.94 -14.19 -9.55
CA HIS A 242 -3.87 -13.81 -10.96
C HIS A 242 -3.83 -15.03 -11.88
N GLY A 243 -3.23 -16.13 -11.44
CA GLY A 243 -3.34 -17.40 -12.14
C GLY A 243 -4.77 -17.91 -12.24
N GLN A 244 -5.58 -17.75 -11.17
CA GLN A 244 -7.00 -18.08 -11.23
C GLN A 244 -7.76 -17.17 -12.21
N ARG A 245 -7.50 -15.84 -12.20
CA ARG A 245 -8.09 -14.90 -13.15
C ARG A 245 -7.73 -15.23 -14.62
N MET A 246 -6.49 -15.64 -14.87
CA MET A 246 -6.03 -16.10 -16.18
C MET A 246 -6.79 -17.32 -16.66
N ILE A 247 -7.03 -18.31 -15.79
CA ILE A 247 -7.81 -19.51 -16.06
C ILE A 247 -9.26 -19.16 -16.37
N GLU A 248 -9.89 -18.35 -15.53
CA GLU A 248 -11.29 -17.93 -15.65
C GLU A 248 -11.53 -16.88 -16.74
N ARG A 249 -10.47 -16.35 -17.36
CA ARG A 249 -10.53 -15.23 -18.32
C ARG A 249 -11.21 -14.00 -17.74
N ASN A 250 -11.10 -13.80 -16.43
CA ASN A 250 -11.66 -12.66 -15.71
C ASN A 250 -10.61 -11.56 -15.55
N PHE A 251 -10.65 -10.57 -16.44
CA PHE A 251 -9.70 -9.45 -16.47
C PHE A 251 -10.34 -8.13 -15.99
N GLU A 252 -11.43 -8.20 -15.24
CA GLU A 252 -11.98 -7.05 -14.51
C GLU A 252 -10.93 -6.49 -13.54
N PRO A 253 -10.65 -5.16 -13.55
CA PRO A 253 -9.47 -4.63 -12.92
C PRO A 253 -9.54 -4.64 -11.38
N GLY A 254 -8.65 -5.43 -10.76
CA GLY A 254 -8.22 -5.23 -9.37
C GLY A 254 -7.00 -4.30 -9.29
N GLY A 255 -6.18 -4.31 -10.34
CA GLY A 255 -5.09 -3.39 -10.64
C GLY A 255 -4.88 -3.34 -12.15
N THR A 256 -5.00 -2.14 -12.76
CA THR A 256 -4.92 -2.01 -14.21
C THR A 256 -3.52 -2.21 -14.76
N ALA A 257 -3.42 -2.73 -15.99
CA ALA A 257 -2.16 -2.88 -16.71
C ALA A 257 -1.44 -1.53 -16.90
N ARG A 258 -2.18 -0.45 -17.11
CA ARG A 258 -1.65 0.92 -17.19
C ARG A 258 -0.96 1.35 -15.89
N ASN A 259 -1.55 1.04 -14.73
CA ASN A 259 -0.94 1.32 -13.45
C ASN A 259 0.31 0.46 -13.21
N GLN A 260 0.29 -0.82 -13.66
CA GLN A 260 1.45 -1.70 -13.56
C GLN A 260 2.61 -1.19 -14.43
N LEU A 261 2.34 -0.73 -15.65
CA LEU A 261 3.33 -0.11 -16.52
C LEU A 261 3.94 1.14 -15.88
N LYS A 262 3.10 2.05 -15.34
CA LYS A 262 3.57 3.24 -14.61
C LYS A 262 4.47 2.87 -13.43
N ASP A 263 4.13 1.82 -12.70
CA ASP A 263 4.92 1.35 -11.55
C ASP A 263 6.29 0.82 -12.02
N LEU A 264 6.34 0.05 -13.13
CA LEU A 264 7.59 -0.43 -13.73
C LEU A 264 8.46 0.72 -14.25
N ASP A 265 7.87 1.74 -14.90
CA ASP A 265 8.59 2.96 -15.29
C ASP A 265 9.22 3.66 -14.07
N THR A 266 8.50 3.70 -12.95
CA THR A 266 9.02 4.30 -11.70
C THR A 266 10.14 3.44 -11.10
N VAL A 267 10.04 2.10 -11.18
CA VAL A 267 11.12 1.18 -10.76
C VAL A 267 12.39 1.44 -11.57
N LEU A 268 12.28 1.50 -12.89
CA LEU A 268 13.43 1.71 -13.79
C LEU A 268 14.07 3.09 -13.59
N ALA A 269 13.25 4.14 -13.41
CA ALA A 269 13.75 5.48 -13.08
C ALA A 269 14.50 5.51 -11.73
N ALA A 270 13.99 4.80 -10.71
CA ALA A 270 14.67 4.67 -9.43
C ALA A 270 15.98 3.87 -9.56
N ALA A 271 15.98 2.77 -10.32
CA ALA A 271 17.16 1.96 -10.60
C ALA A 271 18.25 2.79 -11.29
N GLN A 272 17.88 3.57 -12.31
CA GLN A 272 18.81 4.47 -13.01
C GLN A 272 19.44 5.48 -12.05
N SER A 273 18.66 6.09 -11.15
CA SER A 273 19.18 7.03 -10.15
C SER A 273 20.16 6.41 -9.16
N LEU A 274 20.12 5.08 -9.01
CA LEU A 274 20.99 4.27 -8.17
C LEU A 274 22.09 3.55 -8.96
N SER A 275 22.22 3.83 -10.27
CA SER A 275 23.16 3.17 -11.19
C SER A 275 22.99 1.64 -11.22
N LEU A 276 21.76 1.16 -11.12
CA LEU A 276 21.41 -0.26 -11.20
C LEU A 276 20.81 -0.59 -12.58
N HIS A 277 21.13 -1.78 -13.08
CA HIS A 277 20.56 -2.36 -14.29
C HIS A 277 19.65 -3.55 -13.88
N LEU A 278 18.38 -3.53 -14.30
CA LEU A 278 17.35 -4.50 -13.94
C LEU A 278 16.75 -5.18 -15.17
N PRO A 279 17.48 -6.12 -15.81
CA PRO A 279 17.10 -6.67 -17.12
C PRO A 279 15.74 -7.37 -17.13
N LEU A 280 15.37 -8.11 -16.06
CA LEU A 280 14.06 -8.76 -15.99
C LEU A 280 12.91 -7.72 -15.95
N THR A 281 13.14 -6.61 -15.26
CA THR A 281 12.17 -5.51 -15.19
C THR A 281 11.98 -4.84 -16.55
N GLU A 282 13.06 -4.64 -17.29
CA GLU A 282 13.03 -4.04 -18.63
C GLU A 282 12.24 -4.88 -19.61
N ILE A 283 12.46 -6.21 -19.61
CA ILE A 283 11.72 -7.14 -20.47
C ILE A 283 10.22 -7.10 -20.13
N VAL A 284 9.87 -7.28 -18.87
CA VAL A 284 8.46 -7.31 -18.44
C VAL A 284 7.78 -5.95 -18.65
N ARG A 285 8.50 -4.85 -18.45
CA ARG A 285 8.02 -3.50 -18.77
C ARG A 285 7.65 -3.37 -20.25
N THR A 286 8.48 -3.93 -21.15
CA THR A 286 8.20 -3.91 -22.59
C THR A 286 6.92 -4.68 -22.92
N GLU A 287 6.73 -5.86 -22.36
CA GLU A 287 5.51 -6.65 -22.57
C GLU A 287 4.25 -5.90 -22.05
N PHE A 288 4.33 -5.24 -20.89
CA PHE A 288 3.22 -4.41 -20.41
C PHE A 288 2.98 -3.18 -21.28
N ALA A 289 4.03 -2.56 -21.84
CA ALA A 289 3.86 -1.42 -22.76
C ALA A 289 3.12 -1.83 -24.02
N GLU A 290 3.54 -2.91 -24.68
CA GLU A 290 2.86 -3.47 -25.85
C GLU A 290 1.41 -3.87 -25.53
N PHE A 291 1.15 -4.45 -24.36
CA PHE A 291 -0.20 -4.80 -23.92
C PHE A 291 -1.09 -3.55 -23.78
N VAL A 292 -0.58 -2.48 -23.18
CA VAL A 292 -1.30 -1.20 -23.02
C VAL A 292 -1.55 -0.54 -24.39
N GLU A 293 -0.56 -0.53 -25.29
CA GLU A 293 -0.66 0.00 -26.66
C GLU A 293 -1.70 -0.76 -27.49
N ASN A 294 -1.83 -2.06 -27.29
CA ASN A 294 -2.84 -2.91 -27.95
C ASN A 294 -4.24 -2.84 -27.28
N GLY A 295 -4.48 -1.86 -26.41
CA GLY A 295 -5.81 -1.58 -25.83
C GLY A 295 -6.09 -2.27 -24.49
N GLY A 296 -5.15 -3.03 -23.91
CA GLY A 296 -5.33 -3.72 -22.63
C GLY A 296 -5.13 -2.85 -21.38
N GLY A 297 -4.91 -1.54 -21.57
CA GLY A 297 -4.50 -0.64 -20.50
C GLY A 297 -5.45 -0.56 -19.29
N GLU A 298 -6.74 -0.69 -19.52
CA GLU A 298 -7.78 -0.63 -18.48
C GLU A 298 -8.15 -2.02 -17.93
N GLN A 299 -7.64 -3.09 -18.50
CA GLN A 299 -7.82 -4.44 -17.99
C GLN A 299 -6.95 -4.69 -16.77
N ASP A 300 -7.30 -5.72 -15.99
CA ASP A 300 -6.44 -6.25 -14.92
C ASP A 300 -5.08 -6.65 -15.48
N HIS A 301 -4.02 -6.42 -14.73
CA HIS A 301 -2.66 -6.73 -15.18
C HIS A 301 -2.44 -8.24 -15.44
N SER A 302 -3.31 -9.14 -14.97
CA SER A 302 -3.32 -10.55 -15.36
C SER A 302 -3.74 -10.77 -16.82
N GLY A 303 -4.36 -9.78 -17.46
CA GLY A 303 -4.64 -9.77 -18.91
C GLY A 303 -3.38 -9.82 -19.81
N LEU A 304 -2.19 -9.66 -19.23
CA LEU A 304 -0.92 -9.89 -19.93
C LEU A 304 -0.87 -11.28 -20.59
N LEU A 305 -1.57 -12.28 -20.04
CA LEU A 305 -1.71 -13.59 -20.68
C LEU A 305 -2.34 -13.48 -22.08
N GLN A 306 -3.40 -12.68 -22.28
CA GLN A 306 -4.04 -12.50 -23.59
C GLN A 306 -3.07 -11.90 -24.60
N HIS A 307 -2.32 -10.88 -24.17
CA HIS A 307 -1.29 -10.27 -25.01
C HIS A 307 -0.24 -11.29 -25.47
N LEU A 308 0.23 -12.15 -24.58
CA LEU A 308 1.20 -13.19 -24.91
C LEU A 308 0.61 -14.29 -25.82
N GLU A 309 -0.67 -14.66 -25.65
CA GLU A 309 -1.40 -15.56 -26.54
C GLU A 309 -1.46 -14.98 -27.96
N ASP A 310 -1.87 -13.72 -28.10
CA ASP A 310 -1.97 -13.02 -29.40
C ASP A 310 -0.61 -12.91 -30.09
N LYS A 311 0.44 -12.59 -29.33
CA LYS A 311 1.82 -12.47 -29.81
C LYS A 311 2.31 -13.81 -30.37
N ASN A 312 2.01 -14.94 -29.69
CA ASN A 312 2.37 -16.29 -30.15
C ASN A 312 1.50 -16.79 -31.30
N ALA A 313 0.25 -16.36 -31.44
CA ALA A 313 -0.60 -16.68 -32.59
C ALA A 313 -0.11 -16.00 -33.89
N ARG A 314 0.29 -14.72 -33.79
CA ARG A 314 0.86 -13.97 -34.96
C ARG A 314 2.20 -14.52 -35.42
N GLY A 315 3.01 -15.09 -34.52
CA GLY A 315 4.30 -15.71 -34.89
C GLY A 315 4.19 -17.06 -35.61
N LYS A 316 2.97 -17.62 -35.73
CA LYS A 316 2.70 -18.89 -36.42
C LYS A 316 2.04 -18.71 -37.79
N ALA A 317 1.67 -17.50 -38.18
CA ALA A 317 1.11 -17.11 -39.47
C ALA A 317 2.20 -16.57 -40.39
#